data_3c5ed3b76bf0f172f7c6bdee677fddb0
#
_entry.id   3c5ed3b76bf0f172f7c6bdee677fddb0
#
_cell.length_a   1.000
_cell.length_b   1.000
_cell.length_c   1.000
_cell.angle_alpha   90.00
_cell.angle_beta   90.00
_cell.angle_gamma   90.00
#
_symmetry.space_group_name_H-M   'P 1'
#
loop_
_entity.id
_entity.type
_entity.pdbx_description
1 polymer ?
#
loop_
_entity_poly.entity_id
_entity_poly.type
_entity_poly.pdbx_seq_one_letter_code
_entity_poly.pdbx_strand_id
1 'polypeptide(L)'
;MNEKFTAKQNERIARVMEKMKENGLEQLLISDPKSIAFLTGIFVDPYERLWALLLKSNGEHVFFMNTLFFVSETGYKEVWFTDMDDQIGLIMENIDKEGTLGIDKTWAARFLIPLQERCPNLK
;
A
#
# COMPACT_ATOMS: atom_id res chain seq x y z
N MET A 1 -11.88 -11.69 -4.76
CA MET A 1 -10.66 -12.18 -5.46
C MET A 1 -10.38 -11.30 -6.68
N ASN A 2 -9.15 -10.99 -6.92
CA ASN A 2 -8.77 -10.10 -8.02
C ASN A 2 -8.52 -10.92 -9.30
N GLU A 3 -9.30 -10.68 -10.33
CA GLU A 3 -9.20 -11.40 -11.60
C GLU A 3 -7.92 -11.08 -12.39
N LYS A 4 -7.28 -9.95 -12.09
CA LYS A 4 -6.01 -9.57 -12.73
C LYS A 4 -4.82 -10.35 -12.19
N PHE A 5 -4.98 -11.03 -11.05
CA PHE A 5 -3.93 -11.78 -10.39
C PHE A 5 -4.10 -13.29 -10.62
N THR A 6 -3.00 -14.02 -10.53
CA THR A 6 -3.03 -15.48 -10.58
C THR A 6 -3.67 -16.01 -9.28
N ALA A 7 -4.07 -17.29 -9.30
CA ALA A 7 -4.60 -17.94 -8.10
C ALA A 7 -3.58 -17.90 -6.95
N LYS A 8 -2.31 -18.07 -7.26
CA LYS A 8 -1.25 -18.05 -6.24
C LYS A 8 -1.06 -16.66 -5.63
N GLN A 9 -1.16 -15.62 -6.45
CA GLN A 9 -1.08 -14.23 -5.97
C GLN A 9 -2.26 -13.90 -5.06
N ASN A 10 -3.46 -14.27 -5.45
CA ASN A 10 -4.66 -14.09 -4.63
C ASN A 10 -4.55 -14.86 -3.31
N GLU A 11 -4.00 -16.06 -3.34
CA GLU A 11 -3.78 -16.87 -2.13
C GLU A 11 -2.80 -16.17 -1.17
N ARG A 12 -1.72 -15.60 -1.71
CA ARG A 12 -0.74 -14.87 -0.90
C ARG A 12 -1.34 -13.64 -0.23
N ILE A 13 -2.14 -12.89 -0.97
CA ILE A 13 -2.87 -11.73 -0.41
C ILE A 13 -3.82 -12.19 0.71
N ALA A 14 -4.56 -13.28 0.46
CA ALA A 14 -5.49 -13.82 1.46
C ALA A 14 -4.76 -14.23 2.75
N ARG A 15 -3.56 -14.79 2.63
CA ARG A 15 -2.75 -15.16 3.80
C ARG A 15 -2.31 -13.94 4.60
N VAL A 16 -1.92 -12.87 3.92
CA VAL A 16 -1.55 -11.62 4.60
C VAL A 16 -2.75 -11.05 5.33
N MET A 17 -3.92 -11.05 4.70
CA MET A 17 -5.15 -10.57 5.32
C MET A 17 -5.53 -11.39 6.55
N GLU A 18 -5.32 -12.70 6.49
CA GLU A 18 -5.55 -13.57 7.65
C GLU A 18 -4.62 -13.22 8.81
N LYS A 19 -3.34 -12.97 8.52
CA LYS A 19 -2.37 -12.54 9.52
C LYS A 19 -2.72 -11.18 10.11
N MET A 20 -3.21 -10.27 9.29
CA MET A 20 -3.69 -8.97 9.75
C MET A 20 -4.83 -9.16 10.75
N LYS A 21 -5.78 -10.02 10.44
CA LYS A 21 -6.91 -10.32 11.30
C LYS A 21 -6.45 -10.93 12.63
N GLU A 22 -5.52 -11.88 12.60
CA GLU A 22 -4.96 -12.51 13.80
C GLU A 22 -4.30 -11.50 14.71
N ASN A 23 -3.74 -10.43 14.16
CA ASN A 23 -3.04 -9.38 14.91
C ASN A 23 -3.91 -8.14 15.17
N GLY A 24 -5.19 -8.19 14.84
CA GLY A 24 -6.10 -7.07 15.02
C GLY A 24 -5.77 -5.85 14.16
N LEU A 25 -5.14 -6.07 13.03
CA LEU A 25 -4.67 -5.01 12.14
C LEU A 25 -5.63 -4.87 10.96
N GLU A 26 -6.22 -3.70 10.80
CA GLU A 26 -7.20 -3.46 9.73
C GLU A 26 -6.61 -2.82 8.48
N GLN A 27 -5.41 -2.29 8.56
CA GLN A 27 -4.75 -1.66 7.41
C GLN A 27 -3.23 -1.88 7.49
N LEU A 28 -2.65 -2.21 6.33
CA LEU A 28 -1.21 -2.49 6.21
C LEU A 28 -0.68 -1.87 4.93
N LEU A 29 0.29 -0.97 5.06
CA LEU A 29 0.96 -0.36 3.91
C LEU A 29 2.27 -1.09 3.64
N ILE A 30 2.39 -1.64 2.43
CA ILE A 30 3.58 -2.35 1.99
C ILE A 30 4.30 -1.48 0.97
N SER A 31 5.58 -1.20 1.20
CA SER A 31 6.39 -0.35 0.33
C SER A 31 7.55 -1.09 -0.30
N ASP A 32 7.94 -2.24 0.24
CA ASP A 32 9.05 -3.01 -0.31
C ASP A 32 8.69 -3.54 -1.70
N PRO A 33 9.43 -3.12 -2.76
CA PRO A 33 9.10 -3.53 -4.13
C PRO A 33 9.08 -5.04 -4.34
N LYS A 34 9.97 -5.76 -3.68
CA LYS A 34 10.04 -7.23 -3.81
C LYS A 34 8.85 -7.90 -3.15
N SER A 35 8.40 -7.38 -2.01
CA SER A 35 7.22 -7.89 -1.33
C SER A 35 5.96 -7.66 -2.17
N ILE A 36 5.83 -6.47 -2.75
CA ILE A 36 4.71 -6.16 -3.63
C ILE A 36 4.71 -7.09 -4.84
N ALA A 37 5.88 -7.30 -5.45
CA ALA A 37 6.01 -8.21 -6.59
C ALA A 37 5.65 -9.65 -6.22
N PHE A 38 6.07 -10.11 -5.03
CA PHE A 38 5.73 -11.44 -4.55
C PHE A 38 4.23 -11.63 -4.39
N LEU A 39 3.55 -10.61 -3.87
CA LEU A 39 2.10 -10.68 -3.62
C LEU A 39 1.28 -10.49 -4.89
N THR A 40 1.71 -9.62 -5.79
CA THR A 40 0.87 -9.15 -6.90
C THR A 40 1.41 -9.47 -8.28
N GLY A 41 2.68 -9.86 -8.39
CA GLY A 41 3.34 -10.04 -9.68
C GLY A 41 3.76 -8.73 -10.34
N ILE A 42 3.52 -7.61 -9.69
CA ILE A 42 3.84 -6.28 -10.23
C ILE A 42 5.14 -5.79 -9.61
N PHE A 43 6.17 -5.61 -10.43
CA PHE A 43 7.44 -5.07 -9.96
C PHE A 43 7.67 -3.67 -10.52
N VAL A 44 7.98 -2.75 -9.62
CA VAL A 44 8.40 -1.39 -9.93
C VAL A 44 9.67 -1.12 -9.13
N ASP A 45 10.67 -0.53 -9.76
CA ASP A 45 11.82 0.00 -9.05
C ASP A 45 11.59 1.50 -8.86
N PRO A 46 11.14 1.93 -7.68
CA PRO A 46 10.67 3.31 -7.49
C PRO A 46 11.79 4.30 -7.17
N TYR A 47 13.00 3.80 -6.88
CA TYR A 47 14.09 4.62 -6.37
C TYR A 47 13.63 5.39 -5.13
N GLU A 48 13.62 6.73 -5.17
CA GLU A 48 13.17 7.55 -4.03
C GLU A 48 11.68 7.90 -4.05
N ARG A 49 10.95 7.47 -5.09
CA ARG A 49 9.52 7.80 -5.25
C ARG A 49 8.64 6.87 -4.42
N LEU A 50 7.46 7.35 -4.08
CA LEU A 50 6.48 6.55 -3.37
C LEU A 50 5.90 5.47 -4.29
N TRP A 51 5.99 4.24 -3.86
CA TRP A 51 5.36 3.07 -4.46
C TRP A 51 4.85 2.22 -3.30
N ALA A 52 3.56 2.00 -3.24
CA ALA A 52 2.98 1.30 -2.10
C ALA A 52 1.70 0.57 -2.43
N LEU A 53 1.46 -0.51 -1.69
CA LEU A 53 0.21 -1.27 -1.72
C LEU A 53 -0.40 -1.19 -0.32
N LEU A 54 -1.60 -0.64 -0.22
CA LEU A 54 -2.35 -0.60 1.03
C LEU A 54 -3.36 -1.73 1.03
N LEU A 55 -3.18 -2.68 1.95
CA LEU A 55 -4.13 -3.77 2.15
C LEU A 55 -5.07 -3.39 3.29
N LYS A 56 -6.36 -3.57 3.05
CA LYS A 56 -7.41 -3.26 4.02
C LYS A 56 -8.21 -4.51 4.34
N SER A 57 -8.57 -4.67 5.60
CA SER A 57 -9.30 -5.86 6.07
C SER A 57 -10.65 -6.03 5.37
N ASN A 58 -11.25 -4.94 4.88
CA ASN A 58 -12.50 -4.98 4.13
C ASN A 58 -12.34 -5.38 2.65
N GLY A 59 -11.10 -5.62 2.21
CA GLY A 59 -10.82 -6.02 0.83
C GLY A 59 -10.66 -4.87 -0.16
N GLU A 60 -10.87 -3.63 0.26
CA GLU A 60 -10.76 -2.45 -0.60
C GLU A 60 -9.32 -1.95 -0.69
N HIS A 61 -8.46 -2.77 -1.30
CA HIS A 61 -7.04 -2.50 -1.42
C HIS A 61 -6.74 -1.35 -2.39
N VAL A 62 -5.63 -0.67 -2.16
CA VAL A 62 -5.25 0.52 -2.93
C VAL A 62 -3.77 0.47 -3.31
N PHE A 63 -3.48 0.75 -4.58
CA PHE A 63 -2.11 1.02 -5.03
C PHE A 63 -1.87 2.52 -5.08
N PHE A 64 -0.69 2.94 -4.63
CA PHE A 64 -0.20 4.32 -4.76
C PHE A 64 0.95 4.32 -5.76
N MET A 65 0.79 5.01 -6.88
CA MET A 65 1.69 4.92 -8.02
C MET A 65 2.01 6.27 -8.63
N ASN A 66 3.29 6.50 -8.90
CA ASN A 66 3.70 7.67 -9.66
C ASN A 66 3.37 7.48 -11.14
N THR A 67 2.91 8.52 -11.82
CA THR A 67 2.57 8.46 -13.24
C THR A 67 3.77 8.11 -14.15
N LEU A 68 4.98 8.16 -13.60
CA LEU A 68 6.18 7.74 -14.32
C LEU A 68 6.36 6.22 -14.36
N PHE A 69 5.62 5.48 -13.56
CA PHE A 69 5.71 4.03 -13.53
C PHE A 69 4.89 3.39 -14.66
N PHE A 70 5.40 2.27 -15.18
CA PHE A 70 4.69 1.51 -16.22
C PHE A 70 3.99 0.33 -15.55
N VAL A 71 2.73 0.54 -15.18
CA VAL A 71 1.92 -0.48 -14.52
C VAL A 71 0.60 -0.59 -15.26
N SER A 72 0.27 -1.82 -15.66
CA SER A 72 -1.02 -2.13 -16.27
C SER A 72 -2.11 -2.14 -15.20
N GLU A 73 -3.37 -2.17 -15.63
CA GLU A 73 -4.51 -2.22 -14.74
C GLU A 73 -4.34 -3.32 -13.68
N THR A 74 -4.47 -2.94 -12.39
CA THR A 74 -4.17 -3.84 -11.27
C THR A 74 -5.39 -4.60 -10.74
N GLY A 75 -6.59 -4.13 -11.03
CA GLY A 75 -7.82 -4.70 -10.48
C GLY A 75 -8.17 -4.18 -9.08
N TYR A 76 -7.29 -3.42 -8.44
CA TYR A 76 -7.55 -2.71 -7.19
C TYR A 76 -7.75 -1.22 -7.49
N LYS A 77 -8.15 -0.46 -6.47
CA LYS A 77 -8.19 0.99 -6.59
C LYS A 77 -6.75 1.49 -6.85
N GLU A 78 -6.61 2.43 -7.77
CA GLU A 78 -5.31 3.00 -8.14
C GLU A 78 -5.31 4.49 -7.86
N VAL A 79 -4.36 4.94 -7.08
CA VAL A 79 -4.14 6.36 -6.81
C VAL A 79 -2.86 6.76 -7.53
N TRP A 80 -3.02 7.47 -8.64
CA TRP A 80 -1.92 7.95 -9.46
C TRP A 80 -1.58 9.38 -9.07
N PHE A 81 -0.30 9.71 -9.03
CA PHE A 81 0.17 11.05 -8.66
C PHE A 81 1.44 11.39 -9.43
N THR A 82 1.78 12.67 -9.41
CA THR A 82 3.04 13.19 -9.95
C THR A 82 3.95 13.60 -8.80
N ASP A 83 5.21 13.92 -9.12
CA ASP A 83 6.15 14.41 -8.10
C ASP A 83 5.72 15.73 -7.47
N MET A 84 4.77 16.44 -8.10
CA MET A 84 4.27 17.73 -7.64
C MET A 84 3.05 17.61 -6.71
N ASP A 85 2.46 16.44 -6.60
CA ASP A 85 1.27 16.23 -5.78
C ASP A 85 1.61 16.04 -4.31
N ASP A 86 0.63 16.32 -3.44
CA ASP A 86 0.72 16.03 -2.02
C ASP A 86 0.47 14.53 -1.80
N GLN A 87 1.51 13.74 -1.93
CA GLN A 87 1.42 12.29 -1.88
C GLN A 87 1.00 11.78 -0.50
N ILE A 88 1.47 12.43 0.55
CA ILE A 88 1.08 12.07 1.92
C ILE A 88 -0.41 12.33 2.11
N GLY A 89 -0.92 13.45 1.58
CA GLY A 89 -2.35 13.75 1.62
C GLY A 89 -3.18 12.68 0.92
N LEU A 90 -2.70 12.13 -0.19
CA LEU A 90 -3.38 11.05 -0.90
C LEU A 90 -3.42 9.76 -0.07
N ILE A 91 -2.35 9.46 0.65
CA ILE A 91 -2.35 8.33 1.59
C ILE A 91 -3.40 8.58 2.69
N MET A 92 -3.42 9.79 3.25
CA MET A 92 -4.35 10.16 4.31
C MET A 92 -5.81 9.99 3.90
N GLU A 93 -6.13 10.26 2.64
CA GLU A 93 -7.50 10.10 2.12
C GLU A 93 -7.95 8.65 2.05
N ASN A 94 -7.02 7.70 2.12
CA ASN A 94 -7.31 6.28 1.91
C ASN A 94 -7.11 5.41 3.15
N ILE A 95 -6.72 6.00 4.28
CA ILE A 95 -6.51 5.26 5.53
C ILE A 95 -7.46 5.74 6.62
N ASP A 96 -7.61 4.92 7.65
CA ASP A 96 -8.24 5.34 8.91
C ASP A 96 -7.16 6.06 9.72
N LYS A 97 -7.28 7.37 9.83
CA LYS A 97 -6.28 8.21 10.50
C LYS A 97 -6.29 8.09 12.02
N GLU A 98 -7.27 7.41 12.58
CA GLU A 98 -7.37 7.19 14.03
C GLU A 98 -7.13 5.74 14.40
N GLY A 99 -6.91 4.88 13.41
CA GLY A 99 -6.61 3.47 13.61
C GLY A 99 -5.12 3.18 13.69
N THR A 100 -4.80 1.90 13.66
CA THR A 100 -3.42 1.43 13.59
C THR A 100 -3.08 1.11 12.14
N LEU A 101 -1.97 1.66 11.67
CA LEU A 101 -1.46 1.38 10.34
C LEU A 101 -0.19 0.54 10.47
N GLY A 102 -0.20 -0.69 9.94
CA GLY A 102 1.00 -1.49 9.82
C GLY A 102 1.83 -0.98 8.64
N ILE A 103 3.13 -1.03 8.78
CA ILE A 103 4.07 -0.69 7.71
C ILE A 103 5.18 -1.72 7.67
N ASP A 104 5.81 -1.89 6.51
CA ASP A 104 6.98 -2.75 6.44
C ASP A 104 8.23 -1.97 6.91
N LYS A 105 9.28 -2.73 7.26
CA LYS A 105 10.48 -2.20 7.92
C LYS A 105 11.24 -1.19 7.06
N THR A 106 11.11 -1.28 5.76
CA THR A 106 11.95 -0.53 4.83
C THR A 106 11.32 0.75 4.34
N TRP A 107 10.13 1.11 4.82
CA TRP A 107 9.49 2.34 4.37
C TRP A 107 10.32 3.55 4.78
N ALA A 108 10.62 4.41 3.79
CA ALA A 108 11.51 5.55 4.01
C ALA A 108 10.92 6.56 5.00
N ALA A 109 11.77 7.03 5.89
CA ALA A 109 11.37 8.02 6.91
C ALA A 109 10.81 9.31 6.28
N ARG A 110 11.26 9.68 5.08
CA ARG A 110 10.75 10.87 4.39
C ARG A 110 9.26 10.80 4.06
N PHE A 111 8.67 9.60 4.06
CA PHE A 111 7.21 9.42 3.92
C PHE A 111 6.56 9.20 5.27
N LEU A 112 7.16 8.38 6.11
CA LEU A 112 6.58 7.99 7.39
C LEU A 112 6.46 9.17 8.36
N ILE A 113 7.52 9.97 8.49
CA ILE A 113 7.53 11.09 9.45
C ILE A 113 6.47 12.13 9.12
N PRO A 114 6.35 12.62 7.86
CA PRO A 114 5.27 13.56 7.53
C PRO A 114 3.88 12.97 7.77
N LEU A 115 3.69 11.68 7.51
CA LEU A 115 2.41 11.04 7.77
C LEU A 115 2.07 11.06 9.26
N GLN A 116 3.03 10.71 10.11
CA GLN A 116 2.84 10.72 11.57
C GLN A 116 2.55 12.12 12.08
N GLU A 117 3.25 13.13 11.56
CA GLU A 117 3.05 14.53 11.97
C GLU A 117 1.67 15.03 11.59
N ARG A 118 1.17 14.64 10.41
CA ARG A 118 -0.13 15.08 9.91
C ARG A 118 -1.29 14.24 10.45
N CYS A 119 -1.01 13.07 11.00
CA CYS A 119 -2.00 12.15 11.57
C CYS A 119 -1.60 11.80 13.01
N PRO A 120 -1.71 12.75 13.96
CA PRO A 120 -1.20 12.53 15.34
C PRO A 120 -1.91 11.41 16.09
N ASN A 121 -3.11 11.02 15.68
CA ASN A 121 -3.85 9.93 16.33
C ASN A 121 -3.60 8.57 15.68
N LEU A 122 -2.83 8.51 14.60
CA LEU A 122 -2.48 7.28 13.92
C LEU A 122 -1.49 6.48 14.78
N LYS A 123 -1.74 5.18 14.88
CA LYS A 123 -0.92 4.28 15.70
C LYS A 123 -0.11 3.31 14.87
#